data_1718c57de01d0cc2be2c40f49182e012
#
_entry.id   1718c57de01d0cc2be2c40f49182e012
#
_cell.length_a   1.000
_cell.length_b   1.000
_cell.length_c   1.000
_cell.angle_alpha   90.00
_cell.angle_beta   90.00
_cell.angle_gamma   90.00
#
_symmetry.space_group_name_H-M   'P 1'
#
loop_
_entity.id
_entity.type
_entity.pdbx_description
1 polymer ?
#
loop_
_entity_poly.entity_id
_entity_poly.type
_entity_poly.pdbx_seq_one_letter_code
_entity_poly.pdbx_strand_id
1 'polypeptide(L)'
;MTRQEEFRRRAAAALANPRIRDNLGRFGTAYRTARQNALAVLNYEEERARLRRMKEDAIERLPELAREFVEAARRVGAIVYEAKNAEEANRYIGDLARAKGVELVVKSKSMVSEEIGLNHHLERLGITPVEADLGEWIIQQAGAHPSHSVMPCIHMSKEEVAGVFSKALGREIGRASCRERV
;
A
#
# COMPACT_ATOMS: atom_id res chain seq x y z
N MET A 1 -2.53 -1.20 -29.90
CA MET A 1 -3.31 -1.85 -28.79
C MET A 1 -3.74 -0.75 -27.84
N THR A 2 -5.03 -0.64 -27.57
CA THR A 2 -5.56 0.34 -26.62
C THR A 2 -5.29 -0.09 -25.19
N ARG A 3 -5.34 0.85 -24.23
CA ARG A 3 -5.22 0.55 -22.79
C ARG A 3 -6.26 -0.48 -22.32
N GLN A 4 -7.44 -0.46 -22.89
CA GLN A 4 -8.51 -1.41 -22.60
C GLN A 4 -8.22 -2.82 -23.12
N GLU A 5 -7.66 -2.94 -24.31
CA GLU A 5 -7.26 -4.25 -24.89
C GLU A 5 -6.12 -4.86 -24.09
N GLU A 6 -5.13 -4.06 -23.68
CA GLU A 6 -4.05 -4.51 -22.81
C GLU A 6 -4.57 -5.00 -21.46
N PHE A 7 -5.47 -4.26 -20.83
CA PHE A 7 -6.10 -4.68 -19.57
C PHE A 7 -6.83 -6.03 -19.73
N ARG A 8 -7.66 -6.17 -20.78
CA ARG A 8 -8.39 -7.43 -21.05
C ARG A 8 -7.44 -8.60 -21.26
N ARG A 9 -6.37 -8.41 -21.99
CA ARG A 9 -5.35 -9.44 -22.24
C ARG A 9 -4.69 -9.88 -20.95
N ARG A 10 -4.27 -8.94 -20.10
CA ARG A 10 -3.65 -9.21 -18.79
C ARG A 10 -4.62 -9.90 -17.83
N ALA A 11 -5.87 -9.46 -17.78
CA ALA A 11 -6.91 -10.07 -16.95
C ALA A 11 -7.19 -11.52 -17.41
N ALA A 12 -7.31 -11.78 -18.70
CA ALA A 12 -7.50 -13.13 -19.24
C ALA A 12 -6.32 -14.06 -18.88
N ALA A 13 -5.09 -13.59 -19.01
CA ALA A 13 -3.89 -14.35 -18.63
C ALA A 13 -3.84 -14.65 -17.13
N ALA A 14 -4.21 -13.69 -16.26
CA ALA A 14 -4.27 -13.89 -14.83
C ALA A 14 -5.36 -14.91 -14.42
N LEU A 15 -6.53 -14.83 -15.03
CA LEU A 15 -7.63 -15.77 -14.80
C LEU A 15 -7.31 -17.19 -15.27
N ALA A 16 -6.54 -17.33 -16.34
CA ALA A 16 -6.09 -18.63 -16.85
C ALA A 16 -4.97 -19.27 -16.00
N ASN A 17 -4.30 -18.51 -15.14
CA ASN A 17 -3.20 -19.00 -14.32
C ASN A 17 -3.72 -19.79 -13.10
N PRO A 18 -3.56 -21.13 -13.08
CA PRO A 18 -4.08 -21.97 -11.98
C PRO A 18 -3.43 -21.61 -10.64
N ARG A 19 -2.14 -21.25 -10.62
CA ARG A 19 -1.42 -20.89 -9.40
C ARG A 19 -2.01 -19.64 -8.72
N ILE A 20 -2.33 -18.60 -9.49
CA ILE A 20 -2.98 -17.41 -8.94
C ILE A 20 -4.32 -17.78 -8.32
N ARG A 21 -5.14 -18.56 -9.03
CA ARG A 21 -6.43 -19.02 -8.55
C ARG A 21 -6.31 -19.83 -7.25
N ASP A 22 -5.37 -20.76 -7.19
CA ASP A 22 -5.15 -21.61 -6.01
C ASP A 22 -4.64 -20.81 -4.81
N ASN A 23 -3.74 -19.85 -5.03
CA ASN A 23 -3.24 -18.94 -3.98
C ASN A 23 -4.38 -18.09 -3.41
N LEU A 24 -5.17 -17.46 -4.27
CA LEU A 24 -6.31 -16.64 -3.86
C LEU A 24 -7.40 -17.48 -3.20
N GLY A 25 -7.65 -18.70 -3.68
CA GLY A 25 -8.61 -19.64 -3.07
C GLY A 25 -8.21 -20.05 -1.66
N ARG A 26 -6.95 -20.43 -1.46
CA ARG A 26 -6.40 -20.77 -0.13
C ARG A 26 -6.47 -19.58 0.82
N PHE A 27 -6.06 -18.41 0.34
CA PHE A 27 -6.17 -17.17 1.12
C PHE A 27 -7.62 -16.89 1.52
N GLY A 28 -8.57 -16.92 0.58
CA GLY A 28 -9.98 -16.67 0.85
C GLY A 28 -10.58 -17.64 1.88
N THR A 29 -10.16 -18.89 1.88
CA THR A 29 -10.58 -19.88 2.89
C THR A 29 -9.98 -19.57 4.27
N ALA A 30 -8.67 -19.36 4.34
CA ALA A 30 -7.98 -19.01 5.57
C ALA A 30 -8.51 -17.70 6.18
N TYR A 31 -8.77 -16.70 5.34
CA TYR A 31 -9.33 -15.42 5.78
C TYR A 31 -10.74 -15.59 6.38
N ARG A 32 -11.62 -16.37 5.76
CA ARG A 32 -12.97 -16.59 6.30
C ARG A 32 -12.91 -17.23 7.68
N THR A 33 -12.08 -18.25 7.87
CA THR A 33 -11.90 -18.91 9.16
C THR A 33 -11.33 -17.94 10.20
N ALA A 34 -10.27 -17.22 9.88
CA ALA A 34 -9.67 -16.24 10.77
C ALA A 34 -10.66 -15.12 11.17
N ARG A 35 -11.45 -14.63 10.19
CA ARG A 35 -12.51 -13.66 10.44
C ARG A 35 -13.59 -14.19 11.37
N GLN A 36 -14.08 -15.42 11.15
CA GLN A 36 -15.07 -16.04 12.03
C GLN A 36 -14.56 -16.14 13.46
N ASN A 37 -13.32 -16.60 13.65
CA ASN A 37 -12.70 -16.71 14.97
C ASN A 37 -12.55 -15.35 15.66
N ALA A 38 -12.10 -14.33 14.93
CA ALA A 38 -11.94 -12.97 15.45
C ALA A 38 -13.27 -12.32 15.85
N LEU A 39 -14.36 -12.62 15.13
CA LEU A 39 -15.68 -12.08 15.42
C LEU A 39 -16.44 -12.88 16.49
N ALA A 40 -16.07 -14.14 16.75
CA ALA A 40 -16.75 -14.99 17.73
C ALA A 40 -16.69 -14.46 19.18
N VAL A 41 -15.71 -13.61 19.47
CA VAL A 41 -15.53 -12.99 20.81
C VAL A 41 -16.24 -11.64 20.95
N LEU A 42 -16.96 -11.19 19.92
CA LEU A 42 -17.63 -9.90 19.88
C LEU A 42 -19.13 -10.07 19.67
N ASN A 43 -19.94 -9.15 20.18
CA ASN A 43 -21.30 -8.94 19.69
C ASN A 43 -21.20 -8.19 18.34
N TYR A 44 -20.94 -8.94 17.26
CA TYR A 44 -20.61 -8.37 15.95
C TYR A 44 -21.64 -7.39 15.42
N GLU A 45 -22.92 -7.69 15.57
CA GLU A 45 -24.01 -6.81 15.05
C GLU A 45 -24.08 -5.50 15.82
N GLU A 46 -23.90 -5.53 17.12
CA GLU A 46 -23.86 -4.33 17.96
C GLU A 46 -22.64 -3.46 17.61
N GLU A 47 -21.44 -4.05 17.52
CA GLU A 47 -20.24 -3.34 17.17
C GLU A 47 -20.30 -2.77 15.74
N ARG A 48 -20.86 -3.51 14.80
CA ARG A 48 -21.10 -3.04 13.45
C ARG A 48 -22.01 -1.83 13.41
N ALA A 49 -23.12 -1.88 14.16
CA ALA A 49 -24.05 -0.76 14.26
C ALA A 49 -23.41 0.47 14.94
N ARG A 50 -22.60 0.25 15.98
CA ARG A 50 -21.84 1.31 16.67
C ARG A 50 -20.84 1.98 15.73
N LEU A 51 -20.01 1.20 15.02
CA LEU A 51 -19.06 1.70 14.04
C LEU A 51 -19.73 2.46 12.89
N ARG A 52 -20.89 2.00 12.43
CA ARG A 52 -21.65 2.69 11.40
C ARG A 52 -22.04 4.09 11.86
N ARG A 53 -22.65 4.22 13.04
CA ARG A 53 -23.03 5.54 13.60
C ARG A 53 -21.81 6.46 13.75
N MET A 54 -20.68 5.94 14.25
CA MET A 54 -19.45 6.73 14.39
C MET A 54 -18.94 7.25 13.04
N LYS A 55 -19.02 6.42 12.00
CA LYS A 55 -18.59 6.84 10.66
C LYS A 55 -19.56 7.83 10.00
N GLU A 56 -20.84 7.65 10.19
CA GLU A 56 -21.86 8.60 9.71
C GLU A 56 -21.68 9.98 10.38
N ASP A 57 -21.50 10.03 11.69
CA ASP A 57 -21.18 11.27 12.42
C ASP A 57 -19.86 11.91 11.94
N ALA A 58 -18.82 11.11 11.76
CA ALA A 58 -17.52 11.60 11.26
C ALA A 58 -17.63 12.16 9.84
N ILE A 59 -18.46 11.58 8.97
CA ILE A 59 -18.69 12.08 7.61
C ILE A 59 -19.45 13.42 7.65
N GLU A 60 -20.50 13.51 8.45
CA GLU A 60 -21.25 14.77 8.63
C GLU A 60 -20.36 15.91 9.15
N ARG A 61 -19.51 15.61 10.09
CA ARG A 61 -18.62 16.58 10.74
C ARG A 61 -17.25 16.70 10.12
N LEU A 62 -16.99 16.06 8.96
CA LEU A 62 -15.67 16.00 8.35
C LEU A 62 -14.95 17.37 8.19
N PRO A 63 -15.63 18.45 7.74
CA PRO A 63 -14.99 19.76 7.65
C PRO A 63 -14.60 20.36 9.01
N GLU A 64 -15.37 20.10 10.06
CA GLU A 64 -15.08 20.51 11.44
C GLU A 64 -13.89 19.75 11.97
N LEU A 65 -13.92 18.40 11.91
CA LEU A 65 -12.86 17.52 12.37
C LEU A 65 -11.53 17.78 11.65
N ALA A 66 -11.57 18.09 10.36
CA ALA A 66 -10.39 18.49 9.60
C ALA A 66 -9.76 19.77 10.14
N ARG A 67 -10.56 20.80 10.43
CA ARG A 67 -10.05 22.04 11.04
C ARG A 67 -9.45 21.80 12.43
N GLU A 68 -10.17 21.07 13.29
CA GLU A 68 -9.66 20.69 14.63
C GLU A 68 -8.32 19.94 14.55
N PHE A 69 -8.19 19.01 13.61
CA PHE A 69 -6.95 18.29 13.38
C PHE A 69 -5.81 19.21 12.98
N VAL A 70 -6.03 20.10 12.00
CA VAL A 70 -5.03 21.07 11.53
C VAL A 70 -4.58 21.97 12.67
N GLU A 71 -5.52 22.51 13.45
CA GLU A 71 -5.19 23.37 14.60
C GLU A 71 -4.43 22.60 15.68
N ALA A 72 -4.84 21.36 15.99
CA ALA A 72 -4.15 20.54 16.97
C ALA A 72 -2.73 20.21 16.53
N ALA A 73 -2.52 19.85 15.27
CA ALA A 73 -1.21 19.56 14.70
C ALA A 73 -0.29 20.82 14.77
N ARG A 74 -0.81 21.98 14.39
CA ARG A 74 -0.06 23.25 14.47
C ARG A 74 0.33 23.63 15.89
N ARG A 75 -0.55 23.39 16.89
CA ARG A 75 -0.25 23.65 18.31
C ARG A 75 0.95 22.85 18.84
N VAL A 76 1.19 21.65 18.31
CA VAL A 76 2.35 20.83 18.69
C VAL A 76 3.55 21.02 17.76
N GLY A 77 3.55 22.06 16.94
CA GLY A 77 4.67 22.46 16.09
C GLY A 77 4.72 21.77 14.71
N ALA A 78 3.68 21.04 14.31
CA ALA A 78 3.64 20.46 12.97
C ALA A 78 3.36 21.55 11.91
N ILE A 79 4.01 21.42 10.75
CA ILE A 79 3.69 22.20 9.56
C ILE A 79 2.60 21.44 8.79
N VAL A 80 1.43 22.05 8.65
CA VAL A 80 0.31 21.45 7.91
C VAL A 80 0.10 22.20 6.62
N TYR A 81 0.24 21.50 5.50
CA TYR A 81 -0.04 22.01 4.17
C TYR A 81 -1.29 21.32 3.59
N GLU A 82 -2.26 22.10 3.19
CA GLU A 82 -3.53 21.62 2.64
C GLU A 82 -3.50 21.76 1.13
N ALA A 83 -3.23 20.63 0.44
CA ALA A 83 -3.17 20.59 -1.02
C ALA A 83 -4.58 20.46 -1.62
N LYS A 84 -4.85 21.20 -2.69
CA LYS A 84 -6.15 21.16 -3.39
C LYS A 84 -6.31 19.96 -4.33
N ASN A 85 -5.20 19.39 -4.77
CA ASN A 85 -5.16 18.29 -5.71
C ASN A 85 -3.82 17.53 -5.62
N ALA A 86 -3.73 16.41 -6.35
CA ALA A 86 -2.55 15.56 -6.39
C ALA A 86 -1.28 16.29 -6.88
N GLU A 87 -1.42 17.16 -7.88
CA GLU A 87 -0.28 17.89 -8.45
C GLU A 87 0.32 18.87 -7.41
N GLU A 88 -0.53 19.57 -6.70
CA GLU A 88 -0.11 20.50 -5.65
C GLU A 88 0.56 19.77 -4.48
N ALA A 89 0.02 18.63 -4.04
CA ALA A 89 0.63 17.80 -3.01
C ALA A 89 2.02 17.29 -3.44
N ASN A 90 2.12 16.73 -4.64
CA ASN A 90 3.39 16.25 -5.19
C ASN A 90 4.42 17.35 -5.32
N ARG A 91 4.04 18.53 -5.83
CA ARG A 91 4.93 19.69 -5.94
C ARG A 91 5.44 20.13 -4.59
N TYR A 92 4.57 20.29 -3.58
CA TYR A 92 4.97 20.67 -2.24
C TYR A 92 5.99 19.69 -1.63
N ILE A 93 5.75 18.39 -1.75
CA ILE A 93 6.67 17.35 -1.25
C ILE A 93 8.01 17.40 -2.00
N GLY A 94 7.96 17.50 -3.33
CA GLY A 94 9.15 17.58 -4.17
C GLY A 94 10.00 18.83 -3.88
N ASP A 95 9.38 19.99 -3.75
CA ASP A 95 10.06 21.23 -3.43
C ASP A 95 10.69 21.19 -2.04
N LEU A 96 9.99 20.64 -1.05
CA LEU A 96 10.51 20.44 0.29
C LEU A 96 11.73 19.50 0.30
N ALA A 97 11.67 18.40 -0.44
CA ALA A 97 12.77 17.44 -0.56
C ALA A 97 14.00 18.11 -1.21
N ARG A 98 13.81 18.86 -2.30
CA ARG A 98 14.89 19.60 -2.97
C ARG A 98 15.50 20.67 -2.08
N ALA A 99 14.68 21.46 -1.39
CA ALA A 99 15.17 22.51 -0.49
C ALA A 99 16.03 21.97 0.66
N LYS A 100 15.83 20.69 1.02
CA LYS A 100 16.61 19.98 2.05
C LYS A 100 17.75 19.14 1.48
N GLY A 101 17.96 19.12 0.18
CA GLY A 101 18.99 18.30 -0.47
C GLY A 101 18.75 16.79 -0.30
N VAL A 102 17.47 16.36 -0.27
CA VAL A 102 17.10 14.96 -0.07
C VAL A 102 17.28 14.17 -1.37
N GLU A 103 18.04 13.08 -1.32
CA GLU A 103 18.26 12.16 -2.44
C GLU A 103 17.44 10.86 -2.30
N LEU A 104 17.03 10.52 -1.07
CA LEU A 104 16.30 9.31 -0.73
C LEU A 104 15.09 9.65 0.15
N VAL A 105 13.90 9.15 -0.23
CA VAL A 105 12.67 9.25 0.56
C VAL A 105 12.20 7.85 0.92
N VAL A 106 12.20 7.53 2.21
CA VAL A 106 11.63 6.29 2.74
C VAL A 106 10.20 6.57 3.20
N LYS A 107 9.24 5.79 2.71
CA LYS A 107 7.84 5.94 3.09
C LYS A 107 7.20 4.62 3.51
N SER A 108 6.32 4.68 4.47
CA SER A 108 5.44 3.56 4.79
C SER A 108 4.26 3.51 3.81
N LYS A 109 3.53 2.39 3.82
CA LYS A 109 2.34 2.22 2.98
C LYS A 109 1.37 3.37 3.13
N SER A 110 1.01 3.97 2.01
CA SER A 110 0.01 5.03 1.92
C SER A 110 -0.77 4.90 0.61
N MET A 111 -2.07 4.60 0.71
CA MET A 111 -2.95 4.54 -0.47
C MET A 111 -3.05 5.90 -1.17
N VAL A 112 -3.02 6.99 -0.40
CA VAL A 112 -3.04 8.36 -0.95
C VAL A 112 -1.79 8.63 -1.78
N SER A 113 -0.60 8.23 -1.29
CA SER A 113 0.64 8.44 -2.05
C SER A 113 0.68 7.62 -3.36
N GLU A 114 0.03 6.46 -3.40
CA GLU A 114 -0.17 5.67 -4.61
C GLU A 114 -1.11 6.39 -5.60
N GLU A 115 -2.26 6.85 -5.12
CA GLU A 115 -3.26 7.54 -5.95
C GLU A 115 -2.73 8.82 -6.59
N ILE A 116 -1.93 9.61 -5.86
CA ILE A 116 -1.32 10.84 -6.38
C ILE A 116 -0.06 10.58 -7.23
N GLY A 117 0.42 9.34 -7.30
CA GLY A 117 1.61 8.96 -8.08
C GLY A 117 2.91 9.56 -7.53
N LEU A 118 3.04 9.65 -6.20
CA LEU A 118 4.16 10.32 -5.53
C LEU A 118 5.51 9.73 -5.92
N ASN A 119 5.65 8.40 -5.99
CA ASN A 119 6.91 7.75 -6.36
C ASN A 119 7.40 8.21 -7.72
N HIS A 120 6.52 8.17 -8.74
CA HIS A 120 6.88 8.65 -10.09
C HIS A 120 7.22 10.14 -10.13
N HIS A 121 6.59 10.96 -9.27
CA HIS A 121 6.94 12.36 -9.17
C HIS A 121 8.35 12.57 -8.60
N LEU A 122 8.70 11.89 -7.53
CA LEU A 122 10.03 11.94 -6.90
C LEU A 122 11.13 11.43 -7.85
N GLU A 123 10.88 10.30 -8.54
CA GLU A 123 11.82 9.74 -9.54
C GLU A 123 12.14 10.74 -10.66
N ARG A 124 11.13 11.46 -11.18
CA ARG A 124 11.35 12.53 -12.17
C ARG A 124 12.19 13.70 -11.65
N LEU A 125 12.24 13.89 -10.33
CA LEU A 125 13.08 14.88 -9.67
C LEU A 125 14.49 14.38 -9.35
N GLY A 126 14.82 13.11 -9.68
CA GLY A 126 16.08 12.48 -9.33
C GLY A 126 16.16 12.00 -7.87
N ILE A 127 15.03 11.95 -7.17
CA ILE A 127 14.94 11.49 -5.78
C ILE A 127 14.48 10.04 -5.77
N THR A 128 15.16 9.17 -5.03
CA THR A 128 14.85 7.74 -4.94
C THR A 128 13.77 7.48 -3.88
N PRO A 129 12.54 7.08 -4.24
CA PRO A 129 11.55 6.63 -3.27
C PRO A 129 11.76 5.17 -2.90
N VAL A 130 11.69 4.83 -1.61
CA VAL A 130 11.80 3.46 -1.10
C VAL A 130 10.60 3.13 -0.21
N GLU A 131 9.92 2.04 -0.54
CA GLU A 131 8.84 1.51 0.28
C GLU A 131 9.43 0.79 1.51
N ALA A 132 8.97 1.15 2.72
CA ALA A 132 9.40 0.52 3.96
C ALA A 132 8.55 -0.70 4.35
N ASP A 133 7.34 -0.83 3.80
CA ASP A 133 6.50 -2.03 3.95
C ASP A 133 7.02 -3.15 3.05
N LEU A 134 7.15 -4.35 3.61
CA LEU A 134 7.75 -5.49 2.90
C LEU A 134 6.98 -5.86 1.61
N GLY A 135 5.65 -5.87 1.67
CA GLY A 135 4.83 -6.23 0.51
C GLY A 135 4.93 -5.21 -0.62
N GLU A 136 4.93 -3.92 -0.27
CA GLU A 136 5.09 -2.83 -1.24
C GLU A 136 6.52 -2.80 -1.79
N TRP A 137 7.53 -3.05 -0.95
CA TRP A 137 8.92 -3.14 -1.40
C TRP A 137 9.12 -4.27 -2.41
N ILE A 138 8.52 -5.45 -2.18
CA ILE A 138 8.56 -6.57 -3.13
C ILE A 138 7.96 -6.15 -4.48
N ILE A 139 6.81 -5.49 -4.48
CA ILE A 139 6.14 -5.01 -5.67
C ILE A 139 6.99 -3.95 -6.39
N GLN A 140 7.58 -3.02 -5.64
CA GLN A 140 8.50 -2.01 -6.17
C GLN A 140 9.70 -2.65 -6.86
N GLN A 141 10.38 -3.61 -6.21
CA GLN A 141 11.54 -4.30 -6.78
C GLN A 141 11.18 -5.19 -7.98
N ALA A 142 9.96 -5.73 -8.00
CA ALA A 142 9.45 -6.51 -9.12
C ALA A 142 9.03 -5.64 -10.32
N GLY A 143 8.93 -4.31 -10.17
CA GLY A 143 8.37 -3.42 -11.17
C GLY A 143 6.91 -3.75 -11.51
N ALA A 144 6.17 -4.27 -10.52
CA ALA A 144 4.80 -4.75 -10.69
C ALA A 144 3.78 -3.78 -10.08
N HIS A 145 2.49 -4.07 -10.29
CA HIS A 145 1.41 -3.36 -9.62
C HIS A 145 0.86 -4.20 -8.46
N PRO A 146 0.48 -3.57 -7.34
CA PRO A 146 -0.14 -4.27 -6.23
C PRO A 146 -1.46 -4.92 -6.67
N SER A 147 -1.67 -6.19 -6.27
CA SER A 147 -2.89 -6.93 -6.58
C SER A 147 -3.97 -6.81 -5.50
N HIS A 148 -3.62 -6.29 -4.34
CA HIS A 148 -4.52 -6.11 -3.20
C HIS A 148 -4.04 -4.95 -2.32
N SER A 149 -4.97 -4.17 -1.78
CA SER A 149 -4.67 -2.97 -0.99
C SER A 149 -3.92 -3.25 0.32
N VAL A 150 -4.11 -4.41 0.94
CA VAL A 150 -3.46 -4.79 2.20
C VAL A 150 -2.34 -5.81 2.00
N MET A 151 -2.46 -6.67 1.00
CA MET A 151 -1.50 -7.74 0.70
C MET A 151 -1.06 -7.64 -0.78
N PRO A 152 -0.23 -6.67 -1.12
CA PRO A 152 0.04 -6.30 -2.51
C PRO A 152 0.66 -7.43 -3.35
N CYS A 153 1.46 -8.30 -2.75
CA CYS A 153 2.14 -9.41 -3.43
C CYS A 153 1.46 -10.80 -3.25
N ILE A 154 0.19 -10.86 -2.81
CA ILE A 154 -0.54 -12.12 -2.56
C ILE A 154 -0.60 -13.04 -3.79
N HIS A 155 -0.48 -12.50 -4.99
CA HIS A 155 -0.47 -13.23 -6.25
C HIS A 155 0.86 -13.91 -6.56
N MET A 156 1.94 -13.52 -5.85
CA MET A 156 3.29 -14.04 -6.08
C MET A 156 3.51 -15.35 -5.30
N SER A 157 4.32 -16.24 -5.88
CA SER A 157 4.81 -17.43 -5.21
C SER A 157 6.03 -17.11 -4.35
N LYS A 158 6.40 -18.03 -3.43
CA LYS A 158 7.62 -17.91 -2.63
C LYS A 158 8.88 -17.88 -3.49
N GLU A 159 8.88 -18.63 -4.58
CA GLU A 159 9.98 -18.71 -5.54
C GLU A 159 10.14 -17.39 -6.32
N GLU A 160 9.03 -16.78 -6.73
CA GLU A 160 9.05 -15.46 -7.38
C GLU A 160 9.55 -14.37 -6.42
N VAL A 161 9.08 -14.39 -5.17
CA VAL A 161 9.56 -13.48 -4.12
C VAL A 161 11.05 -13.70 -3.84
N ALA A 162 11.52 -14.95 -3.72
CA ALA A 162 12.93 -15.26 -3.56
C ALA A 162 13.79 -14.73 -4.73
N GLY A 163 13.27 -14.84 -5.96
CA GLY A 163 13.92 -14.27 -7.15
C GLY A 163 14.04 -12.74 -7.08
N VAL A 164 12.98 -12.04 -6.62
CA VAL A 164 13.01 -10.59 -6.42
C VAL A 164 14.07 -10.20 -5.39
N PHE A 165 14.11 -10.88 -4.24
CA PHE A 165 15.13 -10.65 -3.22
C PHE A 165 16.55 -10.93 -3.72
N SER A 166 16.74 -12.05 -4.44
CA SER A 166 18.06 -12.42 -4.98
C SER A 166 18.59 -11.34 -5.91
N LYS A 167 17.74 -10.83 -6.79
CA LYS A 167 18.08 -9.74 -7.71
C LYS A 167 18.40 -8.44 -6.96
N ALA A 168 17.56 -8.04 -6.01
CA ALA A 168 17.71 -6.79 -5.28
C ALA A 168 18.95 -6.78 -4.37
N LEU A 169 19.31 -7.93 -3.78
CA LEU A 169 20.43 -8.05 -2.84
C LEU A 169 21.73 -8.57 -3.49
N GLY A 170 21.71 -8.88 -4.79
CA GLY A 170 22.90 -9.39 -5.50
C GLY A 170 23.40 -10.74 -5.00
N ARG A 171 22.54 -11.54 -4.34
CA ARG A 171 22.89 -12.88 -3.82
C ARG A 171 21.70 -13.83 -3.88
N GLU A 172 21.96 -15.12 -4.02
CA GLU A 172 20.93 -16.14 -4.02
C GLU A 172 20.24 -16.21 -2.64
N ILE A 173 18.90 -16.14 -2.64
CA ILE A 173 18.06 -16.30 -1.45
C ILE A 173 17.31 -17.63 -1.58
N GLY A 174 17.75 -18.62 -0.79
CA GLY A 174 17.13 -19.94 -0.73
C GLY A 174 16.29 -20.15 0.54
N ARG A 175 15.53 -21.27 0.58
CA ARG A 175 14.70 -21.65 1.73
C ARG A 175 15.46 -21.81 3.07
N ALA A 176 16.74 -22.14 3.02
CA ALA A 176 17.57 -22.38 4.20
C ALA A 176 17.89 -21.08 4.97
N SER A 177 18.02 -19.93 4.29
CA SER A 177 18.38 -18.65 4.92
C SER A 177 17.29 -18.05 5.81
N CYS A 178 16.03 -18.50 5.67
CA CYS A 178 14.93 -18.04 6.51
C CYS A 178 14.75 -18.87 7.81
N ARG A 179 15.34 -20.06 7.90
CA ARG A 179 15.21 -20.95 9.07
C ARG A 179 16.30 -20.77 10.12
N GLU A 180 17.42 -20.17 9.76
CA GLU A 180 18.60 -20.08 10.64
C GLU A 180 18.67 -18.78 11.49
N ARG A 181 17.60 -17.96 11.48
CA ARG A 181 17.57 -16.70 12.24
C ARG A 181 16.32 -16.54 13.11
N VAL A 182 15.89 -17.60 13.75
CA VAL A 182 14.94 -17.53 14.86
C VAL A 182 15.57 -18.15 16.09
#